data_44c4f722bcb9fe0eb47e8fc76550a1bc
#
_entry.id   44c4f722bcb9fe0eb47e8fc76550a1bc
#
_cell.length_a   1.000
_cell.length_b   1.000
_cell.length_c   1.000
_cell.angle_alpha   90.00
_cell.angle_beta   90.00
_cell.angle_gamma   90.00
#
_symmetry.space_group_name_H-M   'P 1'
#
loop_
_entity.id
_entity.type
_entity.pdbx_description
1 polymer ?
#
loop_
_entity_poly.entity_id
_entity_poly.type
_entity_poly.pdbx_seq_one_letter_code
_entity_poly.pdbx_strand_id
1 'polypeptide(L)'
;MAEQIGLSLPIQSSEGIDEFYISDCNKMAVNLLEDWKNWPNLKHNLSGPPASGKTHLGRIWAKQVNATYSDARDFKINNIDKIATTALVIDNVSEMGADKDLEGSLFHLHNLLQERKLPFLLIGTGSPQFWKISLSDLRSRIEGTRNAQIGELDDKLFPLIMAKLFADRQMYPSPDVFEYLSRRIDRSFLSIFS
;
A
#
# COMPACT_ATOMS: atom_id res chain seq x y z
N MET A 1 22.88 -37.49 7.55
CA MET A 1 23.26 -36.17 7.01
C MET A 1 22.02 -35.61 6.36
N ALA A 2 21.40 -34.59 6.99
CA ALA A 2 20.21 -33.96 6.44
C ALA A 2 20.69 -32.95 5.39
N GLU A 3 20.28 -33.16 4.15
CA GLU A 3 20.51 -32.24 3.05
C GLU A 3 19.63 -30.98 3.27
N GLN A 4 20.28 -29.89 3.52
CA GLN A 4 19.64 -28.57 3.64
C GLN A 4 19.24 -28.13 2.24
N ILE A 5 17.95 -28.26 1.90
CA ILE A 5 17.40 -27.74 0.65
C ILE A 5 17.43 -26.21 0.76
N GLY A 6 18.49 -25.63 0.23
CA GLY A 6 18.59 -24.18 0.06
C GLY A 6 17.56 -23.72 -0.97
N LEU A 7 16.45 -23.17 -0.52
CA LEU A 7 15.56 -22.39 -1.37
C LEU A 7 16.30 -21.10 -1.77
N SER A 8 16.98 -21.15 -2.93
CA SER A 8 17.49 -19.95 -3.58
C SER A 8 16.32 -19.22 -4.21
N LEU A 9 15.69 -18.34 -3.43
CA LEU A 9 14.69 -17.41 -3.92
C LEU A 9 15.41 -16.18 -4.50
N PRO A 10 15.03 -15.67 -5.66
CA PRO A 10 15.56 -14.41 -6.17
C PRO A 10 14.99 -13.26 -5.34
N ILE A 11 15.67 -12.92 -4.26
CA ILE A 11 15.39 -11.73 -3.48
C ILE A 11 16.06 -10.58 -4.22
N GLN A 12 15.31 -9.82 -5.00
CA GLN A 12 15.74 -8.47 -5.36
C GLN A 12 15.47 -7.57 -4.15
N SER A 13 16.41 -7.51 -3.24
CA SER A 13 16.47 -6.46 -2.25
C SER A 13 16.98 -5.20 -2.95
N SER A 14 16.10 -4.27 -3.29
CA SER A 14 16.53 -2.91 -3.62
C SER A 14 17.03 -2.27 -2.32
N GLU A 15 18.28 -1.78 -2.33
CA GLU A 15 18.89 -1.12 -1.17
C GLU A 15 17.98 0.01 -0.66
N GLY A 16 17.54 -0.09 0.60
CA GLY A 16 16.74 0.92 1.30
C GLY A 16 15.27 0.60 1.52
N ILE A 17 14.78 -0.55 1.07
CA ILE A 17 13.43 -1.04 1.34
C ILE A 17 13.52 -2.09 2.44
N ASP A 18 13.06 -1.76 3.64
CA ASP A 18 12.91 -2.73 4.71
C ASP A 18 12.00 -3.87 4.20
N GLU A 19 12.61 -4.94 3.66
CA GLU A 19 12.04 -6.24 3.32
C GLU A 19 10.58 -6.26 2.78
N PHE A 20 10.31 -5.58 1.66
CA PHE A 20 9.08 -5.75 0.92
C PHE A 20 9.27 -6.85 -0.15
N TYR A 21 8.60 -7.99 0.04
CA TYR A 21 8.70 -9.10 -0.91
C TYR A 21 7.86 -8.85 -2.15
N ILE A 22 8.50 -8.91 -3.32
CA ILE A 22 7.83 -8.70 -4.61
C ILE A 22 7.43 -10.06 -5.19
N SER A 23 6.17 -10.16 -5.60
CA SER A 23 5.59 -11.33 -6.27
C SER A 23 4.62 -10.90 -7.36
N ASP A 24 4.01 -11.85 -8.03
CA ASP A 24 3.08 -11.56 -9.13
C ASP A 24 1.88 -10.71 -8.67
N CYS A 25 1.42 -10.86 -7.41
CA CYS A 25 0.28 -10.12 -6.88
C CYS A 25 0.55 -8.62 -6.64
N ASN A 26 1.81 -8.21 -6.43
CA ASN A 26 2.14 -6.83 -6.09
C ASN A 26 3.13 -6.16 -7.06
N LYS A 27 3.79 -6.93 -7.94
CA LYS A 27 4.82 -6.44 -8.87
C LYS A 27 4.35 -5.25 -9.71
N MET A 28 3.12 -5.29 -10.22
CA MET A 28 2.58 -4.19 -11.02
C MET A 28 2.44 -2.92 -10.18
N ALA A 29 1.97 -3.03 -8.94
CA ALA A 29 1.85 -1.89 -8.03
C ALA A 29 3.22 -1.27 -7.70
N VAL A 30 4.22 -2.11 -7.44
CA VAL A 30 5.60 -1.65 -7.20
C VAL A 30 6.14 -0.89 -8.42
N ASN A 31 6.07 -1.47 -9.61
CA ASN A 31 6.56 -0.84 -10.84
C ASN A 31 5.87 0.51 -11.12
N LEU A 32 4.55 0.60 -10.88
CA LEU A 32 3.81 1.84 -11.07
C LEU A 32 4.23 2.93 -10.08
N LEU A 33 4.55 2.56 -8.83
CA LEU A 33 5.05 3.52 -7.84
C LEU A 33 6.48 3.96 -8.13
N GLU A 34 7.34 3.08 -8.64
CA GLU A 34 8.69 3.43 -9.08
C GLU A 34 8.66 4.43 -10.26
N ASP A 35 7.69 4.28 -11.16
CA ASP A 35 7.50 5.16 -12.33
C ASP A 35 6.71 6.45 -12.02
N TRP A 36 6.74 6.91 -10.78
CA TRP A 36 5.92 8.03 -10.29
C TRP A 36 6.10 9.34 -11.09
N LYS A 37 7.27 9.58 -11.69
CA LYS A 37 7.54 10.76 -12.51
C LYS A 37 6.67 10.83 -13.77
N ASN A 38 6.21 9.69 -14.25
CA ASN A 38 5.35 9.53 -15.42
C ASN A 38 3.85 9.41 -15.06
N TRP A 39 3.48 9.62 -13.80
CA TRP A 39 2.08 9.59 -13.40
C TRP A 39 1.29 10.72 -14.08
N PRO A 40 0.10 10.44 -14.63
CA PRO A 40 -0.78 11.48 -15.14
C PRO A 40 -1.12 12.48 -14.03
N ASN A 41 -0.87 13.76 -14.30
CA ASN A 41 -1.03 14.84 -13.32
C ASN A 41 -0.28 14.61 -11.99
N LEU A 42 0.74 13.78 -11.98
CA LEU A 42 1.51 13.36 -10.80
C LEU A 42 0.64 12.73 -9.70
N LYS A 43 -0.46 12.04 -10.07
CA LYS A 43 -1.41 11.43 -9.13
C LYS A 43 -1.59 9.95 -9.39
N HIS A 44 -1.70 9.19 -8.31
CA HIS A 44 -1.99 7.76 -8.37
C HIS A 44 -2.79 7.30 -7.14
N ASN A 45 -3.57 6.24 -7.32
CA ASN A 45 -4.16 5.49 -6.22
C ASN A 45 -3.39 4.19 -6.01
N LEU A 46 -3.28 3.75 -4.76
CA LEU A 46 -2.79 2.42 -4.39
C LEU A 46 -3.90 1.70 -3.64
N SER A 47 -4.35 0.59 -4.18
CA SER A 47 -5.44 -0.19 -3.60
C SER A 47 -5.07 -1.67 -3.46
N GLY A 48 -5.86 -2.41 -2.70
CA GLY A 48 -5.68 -3.86 -2.51
C GLY A 48 -6.41 -4.37 -1.29
N PRO A 49 -6.35 -5.69 -1.01
CA PRO A 49 -6.98 -6.32 0.13
C PRO A 49 -6.50 -5.75 1.48
N PRO A 50 -7.25 -5.93 2.58
CA PRO A 50 -6.76 -5.66 3.91
C PRO A 50 -5.43 -6.39 4.18
N ALA A 51 -4.54 -5.79 4.95
CA ALA A 51 -3.23 -6.34 5.32
C ALA A 51 -2.26 -6.67 4.15
N SER A 52 -2.55 -6.26 2.91
CA SER A 52 -1.74 -6.58 1.72
C SER A 52 -0.43 -5.78 1.60
N GLY A 53 -0.05 -5.01 2.62
CA GLY A 53 1.18 -4.24 2.62
C GLY A 53 1.10 -2.86 1.95
N LYS A 54 -0.11 -2.35 1.63
CA LYS A 54 -0.30 -1.01 1.04
C LYS A 54 0.37 0.11 1.82
N THR A 55 0.11 0.16 3.13
CA THR A 55 0.70 1.13 4.05
C THR A 55 2.23 1.07 4.03
N HIS A 56 2.79 -0.16 4.03
CA HIS A 56 4.22 -0.38 3.97
C HIS A 56 4.80 0.14 2.65
N LEU A 57 4.22 -0.25 1.53
CA LEU A 57 4.64 0.19 0.20
C LEU A 57 4.50 1.73 0.03
N GLY A 58 3.43 2.32 0.57
CA GLY A 58 3.24 3.77 0.58
C GLY A 58 4.30 4.51 1.39
N ARG A 59 4.73 3.96 2.53
CA ARG A 59 5.83 4.53 3.35
C ARG A 59 7.18 4.43 2.65
N ILE A 60 7.44 3.31 1.97
CA ILE A 60 8.63 3.14 1.14
C ILE A 60 8.68 4.22 0.07
N TRP A 61 7.59 4.38 -0.68
CA TRP A 61 7.51 5.40 -1.71
C TRP A 61 7.66 6.82 -1.11
N ALA A 62 7.00 7.11 -0.01
CA ALA A 62 7.12 8.40 0.66
C ALA A 62 8.57 8.73 1.04
N LYS A 63 9.31 7.75 1.59
CA LYS A 63 10.73 7.90 1.93
C LYS A 63 11.59 8.16 0.68
N GLN A 64 11.32 7.41 -0.39
CA GLN A 64 12.07 7.52 -1.66
C GLN A 64 11.94 8.90 -2.31
N VAL A 65 10.74 9.50 -2.29
CA VAL A 65 10.46 10.79 -2.94
C VAL A 65 10.44 11.96 -1.96
N ASN A 66 10.78 11.73 -0.70
CA ASN A 66 10.71 12.71 0.39
C ASN A 66 9.30 13.33 0.53
N ALA A 67 8.27 12.47 0.49
CA ALA A 67 6.88 12.86 0.66
C ALA A 67 6.48 12.97 2.13
N THR A 68 5.57 13.88 2.42
CA THR A 68 4.81 13.87 3.68
C THR A 68 3.86 12.68 3.68
N TYR A 69 3.76 11.96 4.80
CA TYR A 69 2.84 10.85 4.98
C TYR A 69 1.81 11.18 6.05
N SER A 70 0.53 11.02 5.75
CA SER A 70 -0.57 11.28 6.67
C SER A 70 -1.64 10.20 6.58
N ASP A 71 -2.34 9.96 7.69
CA ASP A 71 -3.53 9.12 7.72
C ASP A 71 -4.78 9.99 7.44
N ALA A 72 -5.69 9.49 6.63
CA ALA A 72 -6.92 10.23 6.29
C ALA A 72 -7.79 10.52 7.52
N ARG A 73 -7.72 9.71 8.56
CA ARG A 73 -8.47 9.88 9.82
C ARG A 73 -7.92 11.01 10.70
N ASP A 74 -6.62 11.32 10.56
CA ASP A 74 -5.94 12.37 11.33
C ASP A 74 -5.86 13.69 10.57
N PHE A 75 -6.37 13.71 9.34
CA PHE A 75 -6.26 14.85 8.44
C PHE A 75 -7.15 16.00 8.88
N LYS A 76 -6.56 17.14 9.27
CA LYS A 76 -7.29 18.35 9.70
C LYS A 76 -7.14 19.48 8.70
N ILE A 77 -8.25 20.16 8.40
CA ILE A 77 -8.38 21.30 7.46
C ILE A 77 -7.33 22.40 7.68
N ASN A 78 -6.96 22.65 8.94
CA ASN A 78 -6.21 23.85 9.33
C ASN A 78 -4.73 23.85 8.88
N ASN A 79 -4.26 22.80 8.20
CA ASN A 79 -2.85 22.65 7.83
C ASN A 79 -2.62 22.34 6.34
N ILE A 80 -3.65 22.46 5.48
CA ILE A 80 -3.56 22.04 4.07
C ILE A 80 -2.40 22.73 3.34
N ASP A 81 -2.28 24.04 3.47
CA ASP A 81 -1.23 24.81 2.81
C ASP A 81 0.19 24.44 3.29
N LYS A 82 0.32 24.06 4.55
CA LYS A 82 1.60 23.62 5.14
C LYS A 82 1.99 22.21 4.69
N ILE A 83 1.01 21.35 4.47
CA ILE A 83 1.23 19.96 4.06
C ILE A 83 1.51 19.88 2.56
N ALA A 84 0.86 20.72 1.76
CA ALA A 84 1.00 20.73 0.30
C ALA A 84 2.28 21.44 -0.18
N THR A 85 3.41 21.27 0.50
CA THR A 85 4.71 21.83 0.11
C THR A 85 5.66 20.82 -0.50
N THR A 86 5.37 19.54 -0.35
CA THR A 86 6.13 18.40 -0.87
C THR A 86 5.19 17.39 -1.50
N ALA A 87 5.73 16.33 -2.09
CA ALA A 87 4.95 15.15 -2.44
C ALA A 87 4.16 14.66 -1.21
N LEU A 88 2.99 14.06 -1.41
CA LEU A 88 2.10 13.69 -0.31
C LEU A 88 1.53 12.28 -0.49
N VAL A 89 1.45 11.55 0.62
CA VAL A 89 0.68 10.30 0.75
C VAL A 89 -0.45 10.51 1.75
N ILE A 90 -1.66 10.13 1.38
CA ILE A 90 -2.79 9.99 2.31
C ILE A 90 -3.20 8.51 2.34
N ASP A 91 -3.04 7.88 3.49
CA ASP A 91 -3.43 6.48 3.71
C ASP A 91 -4.83 6.37 4.33
N ASN A 92 -5.43 5.19 4.23
CA ASN A 92 -6.74 4.84 4.78
C ASN A 92 -7.90 5.70 4.23
N VAL A 93 -7.79 6.19 2.99
CA VAL A 93 -8.84 7.02 2.36
C VAL A 93 -10.19 6.30 2.30
N SER A 94 -10.20 4.99 2.13
CA SER A 94 -11.42 4.16 2.16
C SER A 94 -12.14 4.15 3.51
N GLU A 95 -11.47 4.57 4.59
CA GLU A 95 -11.97 4.56 5.97
C GLU A 95 -12.43 5.95 6.46
N MET A 96 -12.32 6.99 5.63
CA MET A 96 -12.75 8.34 5.99
C MET A 96 -14.24 8.41 6.35
N GLY A 97 -15.03 7.43 5.90
CA GLY A 97 -16.48 7.49 6.01
C GLY A 97 -17.07 8.62 5.16
N ALA A 98 -18.33 8.98 5.42
CA ALA A 98 -18.98 10.11 4.77
C ALA A 98 -18.80 11.42 5.58
N ASP A 99 -17.56 11.66 6.07
CA ASP A 99 -17.23 12.90 6.77
C ASP A 99 -17.01 14.03 5.75
N LYS A 100 -18.00 14.92 5.64
CA LYS A 100 -18.01 16.01 4.65
C LYS A 100 -16.85 16.99 4.82
N ASP A 101 -16.38 17.20 6.03
CA ASP A 101 -15.29 18.15 6.31
C ASP A 101 -13.96 17.55 5.88
N LEU A 102 -13.74 16.25 6.16
CA LEU A 102 -12.56 15.53 5.67
C LEU A 102 -12.57 15.42 4.15
N GLU A 103 -13.70 15.08 3.54
CA GLU A 103 -13.84 15.00 2.09
C GLU A 103 -13.60 16.35 1.40
N GLY A 104 -14.16 17.43 1.96
CA GLY A 104 -13.93 18.79 1.47
C GLY A 104 -12.45 19.18 1.54
N SER A 105 -11.78 18.81 2.62
CA SER A 105 -10.36 19.04 2.83
C SER A 105 -9.50 18.27 1.84
N LEU A 106 -9.82 17.01 1.62
CA LEU A 106 -9.12 16.16 0.66
C LEU A 106 -9.33 16.66 -0.78
N PHE A 107 -10.54 17.14 -1.10
CA PHE A 107 -10.82 17.73 -2.39
C PHE A 107 -10.00 19.01 -2.64
N HIS A 108 -9.93 19.89 -1.64
CA HIS A 108 -9.10 21.09 -1.72
C HIS A 108 -7.62 20.75 -1.90
N LEU A 109 -7.12 19.82 -1.09
CA LEU A 109 -5.75 19.32 -1.19
C LEU A 109 -5.42 18.73 -2.57
N HIS A 110 -6.37 17.94 -3.11
CA HIS A 110 -6.23 17.36 -4.43
C HIS A 110 -6.03 18.43 -5.52
N ASN A 111 -6.77 19.54 -5.44
CA ASN A 111 -6.66 20.67 -6.38
C ASN A 111 -5.33 21.42 -6.18
N LEU A 112 -4.97 21.71 -4.93
CA LEU A 112 -3.76 22.45 -4.58
C LEU A 112 -2.48 21.73 -5.03
N LEU A 113 -2.41 20.42 -4.80
CA LEU A 113 -1.28 19.59 -5.25
C LEU A 113 -1.17 19.53 -6.78
N GLN A 114 -2.30 19.56 -7.48
CA GLN A 114 -2.32 19.64 -8.94
C GLN A 114 -1.77 20.98 -9.44
N GLU A 115 -2.21 22.07 -8.84
CA GLU A 115 -1.74 23.42 -9.16
C GLU A 115 -0.22 23.56 -8.92
N ARG A 116 0.24 23.03 -7.78
CA ARG A 116 1.65 23.04 -7.38
C ARG A 116 2.52 22.00 -8.10
N LYS A 117 1.92 21.13 -8.93
CA LYS A 117 2.58 20.02 -9.63
C LYS A 117 3.36 19.13 -8.69
N LEU A 118 2.77 18.80 -7.55
CA LEU A 118 3.35 17.92 -6.54
C LEU A 118 2.77 16.51 -6.65
N PRO A 119 3.60 15.46 -6.49
CA PRO A 119 3.14 14.08 -6.51
C PRO A 119 2.16 13.78 -5.37
N PHE A 120 1.10 13.03 -5.69
CA PHE A 120 0.04 12.69 -4.75
C PHE A 120 -0.37 11.22 -4.87
N LEU A 121 -0.22 10.49 -3.78
CA LEU A 121 -0.62 9.09 -3.65
C LEU A 121 -1.75 8.95 -2.63
N LEU A 122 -2.87 8.38 -3.06
CA LEU A 122 -3.98 8.00 -2.20
C LEU A 122 -3.98 6.50 -2.00
N ILE A 123 -4.10 6.05 -0.75
CA ILE A 123 -4.08 4.63 -0.39
C ILE A 123 -5.41 4.25 0.26
N GLY A 124 -5.98 3.12 -0.17
CA GLY A 124 -7.22 2.62 0.42
C GLY A 124 -7.43 1.12 0.20
N THR A 125 -8.33 0.55 0.96
CA THR A 125 -8.72 -0.86 0.86
C THR A 125 -9.78 -1.04 -0.21
N GLY A 126 -9.62 -2.07 -1.05
CA GLY A 126 -10.50 -2.34 -2.19
C GLY A 126 -10.37 -1.32 -3.31
N SER A 127 -11.07 -1.53 -4.41
CA SER A 127 -11.03 -0.64 -5.58
C SER A 127 -11.55 0.76 -5.24
N PRO A 128 -10.95 1.84 -5.78
CA PRO A 128 -11.34 3.23 -5.50
C PRO A 128 -12.82 3.55 -5.72
N GLN A 129 -13.48 2.90 -6.66
CA GLN A 129 -14.92 3.04 -6.92
C GLN A 129 -15.82 2.61 -5.74
N PHE A 130 -15.29 1.80 -4.82
CA PHE A 130 -16.01 1.33 -3.62
C PHE A 130 -15.63 2.10 -2.36
N TRP A 131 -14.73 3.06 -2.46
CA TRP A 131 -14.43 3.93 -1.32
C TRP A 131 -15.65 4.80 -1.02
N LYS A 132 -16.03 4.84 0.24
CA LYS A 132 -17.26 5.53 0.68
C LYS A 132 -17.06 7.05 0.68
N ILE A 133 -16.99 7.64 -0.51
CA ILE A 133 -16.86 9.09 -0.72
C ILE A 133 -18.22 9.64 -1.10
N SER A 134 -18.75 10.57 -0.31
CA SER A 134 -20.07 11.21 -0.53
C SER A 134 -19.99 12.40 -1.48
N LEU A 135 -18.87 13.16 -1.44
CA LEU A 135 -18.65 14.33 -2.28
C LEU A 135 -18.40 13.89 -3.73
N SER A 136 -19.35 14.18 -4.62
CA SER A 136 -19.34 13.74 -6.03
C SER A 136 -18.07 14.16 -6.79
N ASP A 137 -17.62 15.40 -6.55
CA ASP A 137 -16.46 15.96 -7.23
C ASP A 137 -15.15 15.25 -6.81
N LEU A 138 -15.00 14.96 -5.51
CA LEU A 138 -13.87 14.20 -5.00
C LEU A 138 -13.89 12.76 -5.53
N ARG A 139 -15.07 12.11 -5.50
CA ARG A 139 -15.26 10.76 -6.03
C ARG A 139 -14.83 10.68 -7.49
N SER A 140 -15.33 11.58 -8.33
CA SER A 140 -14.99 11.63 -9.75
C SER A 140 -13.48 11.77 -9.99
N ARG A 141 -12.79 12.56 -9.17
CA ARG A 141 -11.33 12.73 -9.28
C ARG A 141 -10.57 11.49 -8.86
N ILE A 142 -10.99 10.84 -7.76
CA ILE A 142 -10.38 9.60 -7.28
C ILE A 142 -10.58 8.48 -8.31
N GLU A 143 -11.80 8.30 -8.81
CA GLU A 143 -12.12 7.28 -9.82
C GLU A 143 -11.41 7.54 -11.15
N GLY A 144 -11.23 8.81 -11.54
CA GLY A 144 -10.48 9.20 -12.74
C GLY A 144 -8.95 9.11 -12.61
N THR A 145 -8.43 8.88 -11.40
CA THR A 145 -7.00 8.71 -11.14
C THR A 145 -6.59 7.25 -11.37
N ARG A 146 -5.46 7.03 -12.04
CA ARG A 146 -4.93 5.67 -12.24
C ARG A 146 -4.73 4.97 -10.91
N ASN A 147 -4.96 3.66 -10.90
CA ASN A 147 -4.90 2.82 -9.70
C ASN A 147 -3.82 1.73 -9.84
N ALA A 148 -2.87 1.71 -8.92
CA ALA A 148 -1.95 0.61 -8.69
C ALA A 148 -2.63 -0.37 -7.73
N GLN A 149 -2.94 -1.57 -8.19
CA GLN A 149 -3.64 -2.57 -7.38
C GLN A 149 -2.70 -3.67 -6.92
N ILE A 150 -2.68 -3.93 -5.61
CA ILE A 150 -2.14 -5.16 -5.06
C ILE A 150 -3.25 -6.21 -5.15
N GLY A 151 -2.94 -7.35 -5.77
CA GLY A 151 -3.86 -8.48 -5.90
C GLY A 151 -4.01 -9.30 -4.62
N GLU A 152 -4.76 -10.39 -4.71
CA GLU A 152 -4.85 -11.38 -3.64
C GLU A 152 -3.51 -12.07 -3.44
N LEU A 153 -3.30 -12.60 -2.23
CA LEU A 153 -2.07 -13.29 -1.87
C LEU A 153 -1.81 -14.50 -2.76
N ASP A 154 -0.67 -14.51 -3.44
CA ASP A 154 -0.27 -15.60 -4.31
C ASP A 154 0.55 -16.69 -3.58
N ASP A 155 0.64 -17.86 -4.23
CA ASP A 155 1.33 -19.04 -3.69
C ASP A 155 2.84 -18.85 -3.47
N LYS A 156 3.44 -17.87 -4.14
CA LYS A 156 4.87 -17.56 -4.01
C LYS A 156 5.13 -16.67 -2.80
N LEU A 157 4.25 -15.69 -2.56
CA LEU A 157 4.39 -14.72 -1.48
C LEU A 157 3.98 -15.30 -0.12
N PHE A 158 2.97 -16.19 -0.09
CA PHE A 158 2.46 -16.81 1.13
C PHE A 158 3.56 -17.39 2.02
N PRO A 159 4.44 -18.31 1.53
CA PRO A 159 5.50 -18.90 2.36
C PRO A 159 6.53 -17.88 2.85
N LEU A 160 6.80 -16.84 2.07
CA LEU A 160 7.76 -15.79 2.43
C LEU A 160 7.26 -14.95 3.60
N ILE A 161 5.98 -14.53 3.55
CA ILE A 161 5.36 -13.79 4.64
C ILE A 161 5.30 -14.64 5.90
N MET A 162 4.90 -15.91 5.78
CA MET A 162 4.86 -16.84 6.91
C MET A 162 6.24 -17.01 7.55
N ALA A 163 7.27 -17.23 6.75
CA ALA A 163 8.64 -17.37 7.24
C ALA A 163 9.12 -16.12 7.97
N LYS A 164 8.82 -14.93 7.40
CA LYS A 164 9.13 -13.64 8.04
C LYS A 164 8.42 -13.51 9.38
N LEU A 165 7.14 -13.79 9.46
CA LEU A 165 6.37 -13.68 10.71
C LEU A 165 6.89 -14.59 11.81
N PHE A 166 7.34 -15.79 11.47
CA PHE A 166 7.99 -16.68 12.41
C PHE A 166 9.35 -16.14 12.86
N ALA A 167 10.15 -15.66 11.91
CA ALA A 167 11.46 -15.08 12.20
C ALA A 167 11.36 -13.84 13.10
N ASP A 168 10.40 -12.93 12.82
CA ASP A 168 10.14 -11.73 13.63
C ASP A 168 9.75 -12.07 15.08
N ARG A 169 9.15 -13.25 15.30
CA ARG A 169 8.82 -13.79 16.62
C ARG A 169 9.90 -14.73 17.20
N GLN A 170 11.05 -14.82 16.54
CA GLN A 170 12.16 -15.72 16.90
C GLN A 170 11.73 -17.20 16.98
N MET A 171 10.74 -17.58 16.18
CA MET A 171 10.25 -18.96 16.05
C MET A 171 10.81 -19.60 14.77
N TYR A 172 11.25 -20.84 14.88
CA TYR A 172 11.79 -21.61 13.77
C TYR A 172 11.04 -22.95 13.66
N PRO A 173 9.83 -22.95 13.10
CA PRO A 173 9.05 -24.18 12.98
C PRO A 173 9.73 -25.18 12.06
N SER A 174 9.52 -26.47 12.34
CA SER A 174 9.98 -27.53 11.44
C SER A 174 9.23 -27.46 10.09
N PRO A 175 9.80 -27.99 9.01
CA PRO A 175 9.15 -28.04 7.70
C PRO A 175 7.73 -28.63 7.74
N ASP A 176 7.52 -29.65 8.55
CA ASP A 176 6.21 -30.31 8.71
C ASP A 176 5.14 -29.39 9.28
N VAL A 177 5.52 -28.54 10.24
CA VAL A 177 4.62 -27.52 10.81
C VAL A 177 4.27 -26.48 9.77
N PHE A 178 5.24 -26.05 9.00
CA PHE A 178 5.06 -25.07 7.94
C PHE A 178 4.12 -25.61 6.85
N GLU A 179 4.31 -26.84 6.41
CA GLU A 179 3.44 -27.51 5.45
C GLU A 179 2.02 -27.70 6.00
N TYR A 180 1.90 -28.11 7.26
CA TYR A 180 0.60 -28.25 7.92
C TYR A 180 -0.18 -26.94 7.96
N LEU A 181 0.46 -25.84 8.35
CA LEU A 181 -0.14 -24.51 8.40
C LEU A 181 -0.54 -24.00 7.01
N SER A 182 0.33 -24.18 6.02
CA SER A 182 0.08 -23.75 4.64
C SER A 182 -1.13 -24.41 3.98
N ARG A 183 -1.56 -25.57 4.48
CA ARG A 183 -2.76 -26.28 4.02
C ARG A 183 -4.05 -25.88 4.76
N ARG A 184 -3.95 -25.21 5.92
CA ARG A 184 -5.10 -24.92 6.80
C ARG A 184 -5.41 -23.44 6.95
N ILE A 185 -4.43 -22.58 6.77
CA ILE A 185 -4.64 -21.13 6.81
C ILE A 185 -5.25 -20.70 5.48
N ASP A 186 -6.33 -19.92 5.56
CA ASP A 186 -6.90 -19.29 4.38
C ASP A 186 -5.85 -18.43 3.70
N ARG A 187 -5.78 -18.51 2.37
CA ARG A 187 -4.82 -17.78 1.56
C ARG A 187 -5.22 -16.32 1.39
N SER A 188 -5.29 -15.63 2.50
CA SER A 188 -5.50 -14.19 2.54
C SER A 188 -4.44 -13.52 3.41
N PHE A 189 -4.10 -12.27 3.08
CA PHE A 189 -3.19 -11.50 3.93
C PHE A 189 -3.71 -11.38 5.36
N LEU A 190 -5.03 -11.20 5.52
CA LEU A 190 -5.64 -11.02 6.83
C LEU A 190 -5.48 -12.26 7.71
N SER A 191 -5.68 -13.45 7.15
CA SER A 191 -5.59 -14.72 7.89
C SER A 191 -4.18 -15.05 8.36
N ILE A 192 -3.15 -14.55 7.67
CA ILE A 192 -1.75 -14.74 8.08
C ILE A 192 -1.41 -13.85 9.28
N PHE A 193 -2.03 -12.67 9.40
CA PHE A 193 -1.71 -11.70 10.45
C PHE A 193 -2.65 -11.79 11.67
N SER A 194 -3.68 -12.68 11.62
CA SER A 194 -4.61 -12.93 12.72
C SER A 194 -4.09 -14.00 13.67
#